data_037ab5359cc967bcabc47d61d48d6b58
#
_entry.id   037ab5359cc967bcabc47d61d48d6b58
#
_cell.length_a   1.000
_cell.length_b   1.000
_cell.length_c   1.000
_cell.angle_alpha   90.00
_cell.angle_beta   90.00
_cell.angle_gamma   90.00
#
_symmetry.space_group_name_H-M   'P 1'
#
loop_
_entity.id
_entity.type
_entity.pdbx_description
1 polymer ?
#
loop_
_entity_poly.entity_id
_entity_poly.type
_entity_poly.pdbx_seq_one_letter_code
_entity_poly.pdbx_strand_id
1 'polypeptide(L)'
;MIGYLILAVLVAFIAVVAIRTIRFRPKPQPEVTKEEIAFDRDAAVDSLAQLVRCKTVSYNDHSLEDEGEFQKLISLLPTLYPNVFGTCTFQQLPDRALLLRWPGKQEGDPAVMMAHYDVVPVNEEKWDKPPFAGIIEDGILWGRGTLDTKVTFNGVLSAANYLIGQGFQPEKDIYFAFSGGEEINGQGAVNIVAYFTEHGIHPAIVVDEGGAVVENVFPGVKQPCGLIGIAEKGMLNAQYRTVSAGGHASAPKPHTPVGVLAAACKRVEDHPFKAHIDGPAAQMFDTLGRYSTPLYRVIFANMWCFGWIIDTLGKKSGGEMNALVRTTVAFTQMEGSSARNVIPPEAKMVSNIRLNPADSVASALAYLEKTVNDPAVEITSLESFEPSPVSETGCDAWEKVASAVANTWPGCIVSPYLMVQCSDSRHYRDLSNHVYRFSAMDLTAEERSTIHGNNERIRLETVAKAVEFYIRLMRQC
;
A
#
# COMPACT_ATOMS: atom_id res chain seq x y z
N MET A 1 -11.36 -22.04 -51.45
CA MET A 1 -12.31 -21.19 -50.72
C MET A 1 -11.97 -21.05 -49.24
N ILE A 2 -11.86 -22.14 -48.46
CA ILE A 2 -11.51 -22.08 -47.00
C ILE A 2 -10.17 -21.42 -46.75
N GLY A 3 -9.11 -21.70 -47.53
CA GLY A 3 -7.79 -21.06 -47.34
C GLY A 3 -7.79 -19.54 -47.53
N TYR A 4 -8.57 -19.02 -48.48
CA TYR A 4 -8.73 -17.57 -48.66
C TYR A 4 -9.50 -16.91 -47.51
N LEU A 5 -10.49 -17.63 -46.93
CA LEU A 5 -11.21 -17.15 -45.77
C LEU A 5 -10.31 -17.06 -44.55
N ILE A 6 -9.50 -18.09 -44.27
CA ILE A 6 -8.52 -18.10 -43.17
C ILE A 6 -7.52 -16.95 -43.34
N LEU A 7 -6.98 -16.76 -44.55
CA LEU A 7 -6.04 -15.67 -44.83
C LEU A 7 -6.69 -14.30 -44.61
N ALA A 8 -7.92 -14.10 -45.05
CA ALA A 8 -8.65 -12.85 -44.84
C ALA A 8 -8.88 -12.55 -43.35
N VAL A 9 -9.25 -13.56 -42.55
CA VAL A 9 -9.40 -13.43 -41.08
C VAL A 9 -8.07 -13.07 -40.43
N LEU A 10 -6.97 -13.71 -40.83
CA LEU A 10 -5.63 -13.43 -40.28
C LEU A 10 -5.20 -11.99 -40.62
N VAL A 11 -5.38 -11.57 -41.88
CA VAL A 11 -5.08 -10.18 -42.30
C VAL A 11 -5.91 -9.18 -41.51
N ALA A 12 -7.21 -9.44 -41.34
CA ALA A 12 -8.07 -8.58 -40.55
C ALA A 12 -7.64 -8.52 -39.07
N PHE A 13 -7.27 -9.66 -38.47
CA PHE A 13 -6.74 -9.71 -37.12
C PHE A 13 -5.47 -8.86 -36.96
N ILE A 14 -4.48 -9.06 -37.85
CA ILE A 14 -3.23 -8.29 -37.86
C ILE A 14 -3.51 -6.80 -38.02
N ALA A 15 -4.42 -6.43 -38.93
CA ALA A 15 -4.81 -5.04 -39.11
C ALA A 15 -5.44 -4.43 -37.86
N VAL A 16 -6.32 -5.14 -37.17
CA VAL A 16 -6.92 -4.69 -35.90
C VAL A 16 -5.84 -4.48 -34.84
N VAL A 17 -4.95 -5.45 -34.67
CA VAL A 17 -3.83 -5.36 -33.70
C VAL A 17 -2.95 -4.15 -34.03
N ALA A 18 -2.58 -3.96 -35.30
CA ALA A 18 -1.73 -2.84 -35.72
C ALA A 18 -2.41 -1.49 -35.51
N ILE A 19 -3.69 -1.34 -35.92
CA ILE A 19 -4.44 -0.09 -35.75
C ILE A 19 -4.58 0.27 -34.27
N ARG A 20 -4.94 -0.69 -33.42
CA ARG A 20 -5.04 -0.47 -31.98
C ARG A 20 -3.69 -0.04 -31.38
N THR A 21 -2.60 -0.70 -31.76
CA THR A 21 -1.24 -0.36 -31.30
C THR A 21 -0.83 1.05 -31.73
N ILE A 22 -1.09 1.45 -32.97
CA ILE A 22 -0.77 2.79 -33.47
C ILE A 22 -1.59 3.87 -32.73
N ARG A 23 -2.84 3.57 -32.39
CA ARG A 23 -3.71 4.47 -31.62
C ARG A 23 -3.40 4.51 -30.13
N PHE A 24 -2.69 3.51 -29.61
CA PHE A 24 -2.32 3.39 -28.19
C PHE A 24 -1.11 4.30 -27.88
N ARG A 25 -1.35 5.61 -27.95
CA ARG A 25 -0.34 6.65 -27.72
C ARG A 25 -0.43 7.18 -26.28
N PRO A 26 0.65 7.73 -25.71
CA PRO A 26 0.61 8.42 -24.43
C PRO A 26 -0.55 9.39 -24.32
N LYS A 27 -1.25 9.37 -23.19
CA LYS A 27 -2.26 10.38 -22.84
C LYS A 27 -1.56 11.60 -22.23
N PRO A 28 -2.18 12.78 -22.30
CA PRO A 28 -1.68 13.94 -21.56
C PRO A 28 -1.47 13.60 -20.10
N GLN A 29 -0.37 14.08 -19.55
CA GLN A 29 -0.07 14.05 -18.12
C GLN A 29 -0.47 15.40 -17.51
N PRO A 30 -0.59 15.51 -16.16
CA PRO A 30 -0.83 16.79 -15.53
C PRO A 30 0.19 17.84 -15.96
N GLU A 31 -0.26 19.09 -16.10
CA GLU A 31 0.60 20.19 -16.49
C GLU A 31 1.60 20.50 -15.38
N VAL A 32 2.87 20.66 -15.76
CA VAL A 32 3.96 20.94 -14.83
C VAL A 32 4.23 22.44 -14.82
N THR A 33 4.08 23.06 -13.67
CA THR A 33 4.48 24.45 -13.42
C THR A 33 5.93 24.47 -12.93
N LYS A 34 6.71 25.48 -13.38
CA LYS A 34 8.12 25.64 -12.93
C LYS A 34 8.21 26.46 -11.62
N GLU A 35 7.34 26.19 -10.68
CA GLU A 35 7.37 26.88 -9.39
C GLU A 35 8.37 26.19 -8.44
N GLU A 36 9.36 26.93 -7.99
CA GLU A 36 10.22 26.51 -6.87
C GLU A 36 9.58 26.93 -5.54
N ILE A 37 9.46 25.97 -4.61
CA ILE A 37 8.95 26.22 -3.26
C ILE A 37 10.15 26.36 -2.33
N ALA A 38 10.35 27.57 -1.82
CA ALA A 38 11.42 27.85 -0.85
C ALA A 38 10.91 27.66 0.57
N PHE A 39 11.34 26.59 1.22
CA PHE A 39 11.10 26.30 2.64
C PHE A 39 12.39 25.83 3.31
N ASP A 40 12.42 25.81 4.62
CA ASP A 40 13.59 25.35 5.39
C ASP A 40 13.69 23.81 5.32
N ARG A 41 14.54 23.33 4.41
CA ARG A 41 14.77 21.89 4.18
C ARG A 41 15.52 21.25 5.34
N ASP A 42 16.46 21.99 5.95
CA ASP A 42 17.27 21.48 7.05
C ASP A 42 16.41 21.29 8.30
N ALA A 43 15.51 22.23 8.59
CA ALA A 43 14.53 22.09 9.67
C ALA A 43 13.61 20.86 9.46
N ALA A 44 13.19 20.59 8.23
CA ALA A 44 12.36 19.42 7.94
C ALA A 44 13.13 18.10 8.15
N VAL A 45 14.40 18.05 7.76
CA VAL A 45 15.28 16.90 8.00
C VAL A 45 15.54 16.70 9.49
N ASP A 46 15.84 17.77 10.22
CA ASP A 46 16.07 17.73 11.66
C ASP A 46 14.83 17.26 12.43
N SER A 47 13.64 17.71 12.01
CA SER A 47 12.37 17.25 12.58
C SER A 47 12.20 15.75 12.40
N LEU A 48 12.40 15.23 11.17
CA LEU A 48 12.34 13.79 10.92
C LEU A 48 13.36 13.02 11.76
N ALA A 49 14.61 13.50 11.86
CA ALA A 49 15.63 12.86 12.68
C ALA A 49 15.24 12.79 14.17
N GLN A 50 14.58 13.83 14.70
CA GLN A 50 14.07 13.84 16.08
C GLN A 50 12.92 12.85 16.25
N LEU A 51 12.00 12.74 15.27
CA LEU A 51 10.92 11.75 15.29
C LEU A 51 11.44 10.31 15.23
N VAL A 52 12.49 10.05 14.42
CA VAL A 52 13.15 8.73 14.35
C VAL A 52 13.76 8.33 15.70
N ARG A 53 14.25 9.28 16.51
CA ARG A 53 14.79 9.03 17.85
C ARG A 53 13.72 8.65 18.90
N CYS A 54 12.44 8.69 18.54
CA CYS A 54 11.37 8.18 19.37
C CYS A 54 11.10 6.72 18.95
N LYS A 55 11.32 5.78 19.87
CA LYS A 55 11.19 4.33 19.62
C LYS A 55 9.72 3.90 19.69
N THR A 56 8.87 4.43 18.85
CA THR A 56 7.43 4.13 18.80
C THR A 56 7.17 2.77 18.17
N VAL A 57 7.71 1.71 18.75
CA VAL A 57 7.60 0.34 18.25
C VAL A 57 6.30 -0.28 18.70
N SER A 58 5.47 -0.75 17.74
CA SER A 58 4.24 -1.49 18.01
C SER A 58 4.48 -2.99 18.04
N TYR A 59 3.78 -3.68 18.92
CA TYR A 59 3.80 -5.13 19.06
C TYR A 59 2.38 -5.67 19.20
N ASN A 60 2.10 -6.85 18.63
CA ASN A 60 0.85 -7.56 18.91
C ASN A 60 0.67 -7.91 20.41
N ASP A 61 1.77 -8.11 21.12
CA ASP A 61 1.79 -8.18 22.58
C ASP A 61 2.10 -6.78 23.13
N HIS A 62 1.07 -6.02 23.45
CA HIS A 62 1.18 -4.67 24.00
C HIS A 62 2.01 -4.54 25.28
N SER A 63 2.28 -5.65 25.99
CA SER A 63 3.16 -5.64 27.18
C SER A 63 4.63 -5.35 26.83
N LEU A 64 5.01 -5.48 25.55
CA LEU A 64 6.36 -5.22 25.06
C LEU A 64 6.54 -3.75 24.60
N GLU A 65 5.47 -2.97 24.56
CA GLU A 65 5.48 -1.59 24.08
C GLU A 65 5.95 -0.61 25.17
N ASP A 66 6.65 0.42 24.77
CA ASP A 66 7.03 1.54 25.63
C ASP A 66 6.15 2.77 25.33
N GLU A 67 5.07 2.92 26.10
CA GLU A 67 4.15 4.07 25.94
C GLU A 67 4.88 5.42 26.16
N GLY A 68 5.95 5.43 26.95
CA GLY A 68 6.78 6.62 27.16
C GLY A 68 7.40 7.16 25.87
N GLU A 69 7.78 6.30 24.93
CA GLU A 69 8.33 6.70 23.64
C GLU A 69 7.26 7.29 22.71
N PHE A 70 6.00 6.81 22.79
CA PHE A 70 4.88 7.42 22.07
C PHE A 70 4.55 8.81 22.64
N GLN A 71 4.49 8.94 23.96
CA GLN A 71 4.26 10.23 24.62
C GLN A 71 5.40 11.21 24.41
N LYS A 72 6.64 10.75 24.35
CA LYS A 72 7.81 11.54 23.98
C LYS A 72 7.67 12.15 22.58
N LEU A 73 7.28 11.33 21.57
CA LEU A 73 7.01 11.80 20.22
C LEU A 73 5.93 12.89 20.23
N ILE A 74 4.78 12.62 20.84
CA ILE A 74 3.66 13.58 20.90
C ILE A 74 4.09 14.90 21.56
N SER A 75 4.89 14.82 22.62
CA SER A 75 5.38 16.01 23.35
C SER A 75 6.35 16.88 22.54
N LEU A 76 7.03 16.32 21.53
CA LEU A 76 7.92 17.05 20.63
C LEU A 76 7.13 17.88 19.59
N LEU A 77 5.94 17.45 19.20
CA LEU A 77 5.21 18.03 18.06
C LEU A 77 5.00 19.55 18.16
N PRO A 78 4.57 20.13 19.31
CA PRO A 78 4.39 21.58 19.42
C PRO A 78 5.69 22.36 19.24
N THR A 79 6.85 21.77 19.57
CA THR A 79 8.17 22.41 19.39
C THR A 79 8.63 22.30 17.93
N LEU A 80 8.40 21.17 17.28
CA LEU A 80 8.79 20.95 15.89
C LEU A 80 7.89 21.71 14.90
N TYR A 81 6.60 21.84 15.21
CA TYR A 81 5.59 22.41 14.33
C TYR A 81 4.75 23.50 15.02
N PRO A 82 5.37 24.59 15.50
CA PRO A 82 4.71 25.58 16.35
C PRO A 82 3.53 26.28 15.68
N ASN A 83 3.57 26.52 14.37
CA ASN A 83 2.47 27.17 13.66
C ASN A 83 1.25 26.24 13.56
N VAL A 84 1.47 24.93 13.39
CA VAL A 84 0.39 23.92 13.37
C VAL A 84 -0.32 23.91 14.74
N PHE A 85 0.45 23.76 15.82
CA PHE A 85 -0.12 23.69 17.18
C PHE A 85 -0.66 25.03 17.70
N GLY A 86 -0.25 26.15 17.11
CA GLY A 86 -0.81 27.48 17.36
C GLY A 86 -2.10 27.78 16.61
N THR A 87 -2.42 27.02 15.54
CA THR A 87 -3.53 27.32 14.63
C THR A 87 -4.59 26.20 14.59
N CYS A 88 -4.15 24.96 14.57
CA CYS A 88 -5.03 23.80 14.45
C CYS A 88 -5.60 23.39 15.81
N THR A 89 -6.83 22.86 15.81
CA THR A 89 -7.37 22.18 16.98
C THR A 89 -6.79 20.78 17.07
N PHE A 90 -6.11 20.45 18.16
CA PHE A 90 -5.50 19.14 18.39
C PHE A 90 -6.34 18.32 19.38
N GLN A 91 -6.55 17.05 19.06
CA GLN A 91 -7.22 16.06 19.90
C GLN A 91 -6.44 14.73 19.89
N GLN A 92 -6.31 14.12 21.05
CA GLN A 92 -5.90 12.73 21.18
C GLN A 92 -7.15 11.87 21.35
N LEU A 93 -7.34 10.91 20.47
CA LEU A 93 -8.41 9.92 20.54
C LEU A 93 -7.84 8.59 21.09
N PRO A 94 -8.67 7.60 21.46
CA PRO A 94 -8.21 6.32 21.96
C PRO A 94 -7.23 5.62 20.99
N ASP A 95 -6.45 4.70 21.53
CA ASP A 95 -5.50 3.85 20.77
C ASP A 95 -4.48 4.65 19.96
N ARG A 96 -3.89 5.68 20.59
CA ARG A 96 -2.83 6.50 20.02
C ARG A 96 -3.23 7.22 18.72
N ALA A 97 -4.51 7.51 18.54
CA ALA A 97 -4.98 8.30 17.43
C ALA A 97 -4.78 9.80 17.70
N LEU A 98 -4.19 10.51 16.76
CA LEU A 98 -3.98 11.95 16.82
C LEU A 98 -4.78 12.61 15.70
N LEU A 99 -5.63 13.58 16.05
CA LEU A 99 -6.45 14.30 15.10
C LEU A 99 -6.20 15.80 15.23
N LEU A 100 -5.79 16.44 14.14
CA LEU A 100 -5.65 17.89 14.07
C LEU A 100 -6.60 18.43 13.00
N ARG A 101 -7.31 19.50 13.31
CA ARG A 101 -8.17 20.21 12.36
C ARG A 101 -7.56 21.58 12.06
N TRP A 102 -7.22 21.82 10.81
CA TRP A 102 -6.83 23.12 10.28
C TRP A 102 -8.05 23.79 9.66
N PRO A 103 -8.60 24.86 10.26
CA PRO A 103 -9.84 25.46 9.79
C PRO A 103 -9.67 26.14 8.44
N GLY A 104 -10.57 25.86 7.52
CA GLY A 104 -10.68 26.51 6.22
C GLY A 104 -11.39 27.85 6.28
N LYS A 105 -11.45 28.56 5.14
CA LYS A 105 -12.18 29.82 4.96
C LYS A 105 -13.69 29.62 4.89
N GLN A 106 -14.14 28.44 4.47
CA GLN A 106 -15.54 28.12 4.21
C GLN A 106 -15.88 26.72 4.75
N GLU A 107 -17.13 26.49 5.09
CA GLU A 107 -17.67 25.17 5.38
C GLU A 107 -17.69 24.29 4.12
N GLY A 108 -17.60 22.99 4.28
CA GLY A 108 -17.69 21.98 3.23
C GLY A 108 -16.92 20.72 3.57
N ASP A 109 -16.94 19.76 2.65
CA ASP A 109 -16.27 18.48 2.82
C ASP A 109 -14.74 18.67 2.89
N PRO A 110 -14.08 18.21 3.96
CA PRO A 110 -12.68 18.48 4.21
C PRO A 110 -11.76 17.58 3.39
N ALA A 111 -10.47 17.95 3.35
CA ALA A 111 -9.40 17.06 2.99
C ALA A 111 -8.83 16.34 4.22
N VAL A 112 -8.40 15.09 4.08
CA VAL A 112 -7.73 14.32 5.13
C VAL A 112 -6.37 13.88 4.66
N MET A 113 -5.32 14.23 5.41
CA MET A 113 -3.94 13.76 5.20
C MET A 113 -3.61 12.79 6.33
N MET A 114 -3.24 11.57 5.95
CA MET A 114 -2.97 10.47 6.90
C MET A 114 -1.50 10.14 6.96
N ALA A 115 -1.09 9.55 8.05
CA ALA A 115 0.15 8.80 8.23
C ALA A 115 0.07 8.01 9.54
N HIS A 116 0.94 7.01 9.69
CA HIS A 116 1.19 6.42 11.01
C HIS A 116 2.55 6.88 11.55
N TYR A 117 2.72 6.75 12.87
CA TYR A 117 3.94 7.15 13.55
C TYR A 117 4.55 6.06 14.41
N ASP A 118 3.90 4.88 14.47
CA ASP A 118 4.51 3.66 14.99
C ASP A 118 5.42 3.02 13.93
N VAL A 119 6.18 2.04 14.34
CA VAL A 119 7.13 1.32 13.50
C VAL A 119 7.24 -0.15 13.93
N VAL A 120 7.63 -1.03 13.00
CA VAL A 120 7.90 -2.44 13.30
C VAL A 120 9.14 -2.62 14.18
N PRO A 121 9.23 -3.74 14.94
CA PRO A 121 10.42 -4.10 15.73
C PRO A 121 11.68 -4.23 14.87
N VAL A 122 12.83 -4.06 15.51
CA VAL A 122 14.15 -4.18 14.90
C VAL A 122 15.03 -5.20 15.63
N ASN A 123 15.92 -5.85 14.89
CA ASN A 123 17.05 -6.56 15.47
C ASN A 123 18.29 -5.67 15.34
N GLU A 124 18.61 -4.89 16.38
CA GLU A 124 19.68 -3.89 16.35
C GLU A 124 21.06 -4.45 15.97
N GLU A 125 21.35 -5.73 16.30
CA GLU A 125 22.61 -6.39 15.95
C GLU A 125 22.85 -6.54 14.44
N LYS A 126 21.79 -6.45 13.63
CA LYS A 126 21.84 -6.57 12.19
C LYS A 126 21.88 -5.22 11.45
N TRP A 127 22.02 -4.12 12.20
CA TRP A 127 22.07 -2.79 11.64
C TRP A 127 23.49 -2.24 11.65
N ASP A 128 23.90 -1.61 10.55
CA ASP A 128 25.21 -0.95 10.42
C ASP A 128 25.28 0.32 11.28
N LYS A 129 24.13 0.96 11.52
CA LYS A 129 23.99 2.14 12.37
C LYS A 129 22.80 1.91 13.33
N PRO A 130 22.85 2.43 14.59
CA PRO A 130 21.74 2.25 15.54
C PRO A 130 20.41 2.77 14.94
N PRO A 131 19.35 1.93 14.88
CA PRO A 131 18.14 2.20 14.12
C PRO A 131 17.30 3.39 14.63
N PHE A 132 17.53 3.82 15.86
CA PHE A 132 16.82 4.94 16.50
C PHE A 132 17.74 6.11 16.86
N ALA A 133 18.94 6.18 16.27
CA ALA A 133 19.84 7.30 16.52
C ALA A 133 19.58 8.50 15.61
N GLY A 134 18.87 8.32 14.49
CA GLY A 134 18.62 9.37 13.51
C GLY A 134 19.92 9.99 13.01
N ILE A 135 20.85 9.15 12.55
CA ILE A 135 22.17 9.55 12.07
C ILE A 135 22.04 10.12 10.66
N ILE A 136 22.59 11.30 10.46
CA ILE A 136 22.72 11.95 9.14
C ILE A 136 24.16 11.84 8.70
N GLU A 137 24.41 11.18 7.57
CA GLU A 137 25.73 11.00 7.00
C GLU A 137 25.63 10.87 5.48
N ASP A 138 26.52 11.53 4.76
CA ASP A 138 26.62 11.48 3.30
C ASP A 138 25.30 11.78 2.56
N GLY A 139 24.50 12.72 3.07
CA GLY A 139 23.21 13.08 2.47
C GLY A 139 22.08 12.08 2.71
N ILE A 140 22.26 11.17 3.67
CA ILE A 140 21.30 10.11 4.03
C ILE A 140 20.98 10.19 5.52
N LEU A 141 19.69 10.11 5.86
CA LEU A 141 19.21 9.92 7.22
C LEU A 141 18.91 8.44 7.44
N TRP A 142 19.59 7.84 8.43
CA TRP A 142 19.45 6.43 8.80
C TRP A 142 18.52 6.26 9.99
N GLY A 143 17.60 5.31 9.88
CA GLY A 143 16.76 4.93 11.01
C GLY A 143 15.47 4.22 10.62
N ARG A 144 14.93 3.45 11.56
CA ARG A 144 13.62 2.79 11.44
C ARG A 144 12.51 3.86 11.41
N GLY A 145 11.59 3.75 10.44
CA GLY A 145 10.51 4.69 10.21
C GLY A 145 10.88 5.85 9.29
N THR A 146 12.11 5.89 8.74
CA THR A 146 12.51 6.91 7.77
C THR A 146 11.76 6.77 6.44
N LEU A 147 11.32 5.57 6.06
CA LEU A 147 10.51 5.30 4.88
C LEU A 147 9.07 4.95 5.28
N ASP A 148 8.89 4.18 6.33
CA ASP A 148 7.62 3.61 6.76
C ASP A 148 7.28 4.02 8.21
N THR A 149 6.44 5.11 8.49
CA THR A 149 6.18 6.19 7.53
C THR A 149 6.30 7.56 8.21
N LYS A 150 7.28 7.70 9.16
CA LYS A 150 7.54 8.99 9.83
C LYS A 150 7.91 10.11 8.84
N VAL A 151 8.43 9.77 7.64
CA VAL A 151 8.64 10.78 6.59
C VAL A 151 7.34 11.39 6.12
N THR A 152 6.29 10.60 5.95
CA THR A 152 4.94 11.06 5.57
C THR A 152 4.37 11.95 6.69
N PHE A 153 4.42 11.46 7.91
CA PHE A 153 4.02 12.21 9.11
C PHE A 153 4.73 13.57 9.21
N ASN A 154 6.06 13.57 9.08
CA ASN A 154 6.87 14.79 9.05
C ASN A 154 6.54 15.69 7.85
N GLY A 155 6.36 15.10 6.67
CA GLY A 155 6.04 15.80 5.43
C GLY A 155 4.75 16.59 5.51
N VAL A 156 3.69 15.96 6.04
CA VAL A 156 2.38 16.58 6.30
C VAL A 156 2.51 17.76 7.27
N LEU A 157 3.12 17.53 8.44
CA LEU A 157 3.22 18.56 9.48
C LEU A 157 4.17 19.69 9.10
N SER A 158 5.31 19.40 8.45
CA SER A 158 6.25 20.43 7.96
C SER A 158 5.61 21.31 6.88
N ALA A 159 4.86 20.71 5.95
CA ALA A 159 4.15 21.44 4.91
C ALA A 159 3.07 22.36 5.50
N ALA A 160 2.28 21.87 6.42
CA ALA A 160 1.26 22.66 7.11
C ALA A 160 1.91 23.79 7.94
N ASN A 161 2.98 23.48 8.68
CA ASN A 161 3.71 24.47 9.49
C ASN A 161 4.29 25.60 8.63
N TYR A 162 4.83 25.28 7.46
CA TYR A 162 5.30 26.26 6.49
C TYR A 162 4.16 27.12 5.96
N LEU A 163 3.08 26.51 5.46
CA LEU A 163 1.95 27.23 4.85
C LEU A 163 1.25 28.16 5.85
N ILE A 164 1.03 27.71 7.07
CA ILE A 164 0.46 28.52 8.15
C ILE A 164 1.38 29.70 8.48
N GLY A 165 2.69 29.44 8.56
CA GLY A 165 3.70 30.49 8.78
C GLY A 165 3.75 31.53 7.65
N GLN A 166 3.34 31.19 6.43
CA GLN A 166 3.17 32.12 5.31
C GLN A 166 1.79 32.82 5.30
N GLY A 167 0.95 32.58 6.29
CA GLY A 167 -0.38 33.14 6.37
C GLY A 167 -1.40 32.49 5.41
N PHE A 168 -1.06 31.32 4.84
CA PHE A 168 -2.00 30.58 4.00
C PHE A 168 -3.10 29.97 4.84
N GLN A 169 -4.33 30.00 4.34
CA GLN A 169 -5.49 29.32 4.89
C GLN A 169 -6.16 28.52 3.75
N PRO A 170 -6.47 27.23 3.95
CA PRO A 170 -7.13 26.42 2.92
C PRO A 170 -8.57 26.87 2.68
N GLU A 171 -9.14 26.51 1.54
CA GLU A 171 -10.53 26.86 1.22
C GLU A 171 -11.52 26.10 2.11
N LYS A 172 -11.24 24.81 2.37
CA LYS A 172 -12.01 23.92 3.26
C LYS A 172 -11.12 23.43 4.38
N ASP A 173 -11.71 22.86 5.41
CA ASP A 173 -10.94 22.27 6.50
C ASP A 173 -9.97 21.20 5.98
N ILE A 174 -8.78 21.14 6.57
CA ILE A 174 -7.87 20.03 6.40
C ILE A 174 -7.73 19.32 7.75
N TYR A 175 -7.94 18.02 7.75
CA TYR A 175 -7.67 17.18 8.91
C TYR A 175 -6.34 16.42 8.69
N PHE A 176 -5.52 16.39 9.74
CA PHE A 176 -4.37 15.52 9.84
C PHE A 176 -4.75 14.39 10.78
N ALA A 177 -4.81 13.17 10.24
CA ALA A 177 -5.30 11.97 10.90
C ALA A 177 -4.14 10.97 11.04
N PHE A 178 -3.60 10.83 12.24
CA PHE A 178 -2.43 10.01 12.48
C PHE A 178 -2.73 8.89 13.46
N SER A 179 -2.24 7.69 13.17
CA SER A 179 -2.35 6.51 14.03
C SER A 179 -1.00 6.05 14.58
N GLY A 180 -1.00 5.48 15.76
CA GLY A 180 0.20 4.92 16.40
C GLY A 180 0.09 3.42 16.60
N GLY A 181 -0.50 2.68 15.64
CA GLY A 181 -0.71 1.25 15.70
C GLY A 181 -1.06 0.63 14.34
N GLU A 182 -0.68 1.26 13.23
CA GLU A 182 -0.94 0.77 11.87
C GLU A 182 -0.31 -0.60 11.66
N GLU A 183 0.94 -0.76 12.05
CA GLU A 183 1.79 -1.95 11.87
C GLU A 183 1.25 -3.23 12.53
N ILE A 184 0.28 -3.07 13.42
CA ILE A 184 -0.40 -4.17 14.14
C ILE A 184 -1.91 -4.21 13.90
N ASN A 185 -2.42 -3.52 12.87
CA ASN A 185 -3.85 -3.34 12.61
C ASN A 185 -4.62 -2.78 13.82
N GLY A 186 -4.04 -1.79 14.52
CA GLY A 186 -4.59 -1.16 15.72
C GLY A 186 -5.87 -0.36 15.45
N GLN A 187 -6.50 0.13 16.53
CA GLN A 187 -7.79 0.81 16.45
C GLN A 187 -7.69 2.32 16.23
N GLY A 188 -6.48 2.90 16.12
CA GLY A 188 -6.30 4.35 16.01
C GLY A 188 -7.07 4.97 14.85
N ALA A 189 -6.88 4.48 13.63
CA ALA A 189 -7.60 4.96 12.46
C ALA A 189 -9.11 4.68 12.53
N VAL A 190 -9.51 3.53 13.10
CA VAL A 190 -10.92 3.19 13.34
C VAL A 190 -11.59 4.23 14.25
N ASN A 191 -10.91 4.65 15.31
CA ASN A 191 -11.42 5.67 16.25
C ASN A 191 -11.54 7.05 15.59
N ILE A 192 -10.64 7.41 14.69
CA ILE A 192 -10.75 8.65 13.88
C ILE A 192 -11.97 8.57 12.95
N VAL A 193 -12.15 7.45 12.26
CA VAL A 193 -13.33 7.23 11.39
C VAL A 193 -14.64 7.25 12.17
N ALA A 194 -14.67 6.67 13.38
CA ALA A 194 -15.82 6.75 14.27
C ALA A 194 -16.12 8.20 14.67
N TYR A 195 -15.09 8.98 15.02
CA TYR A 195 -15.23 10.41 15.30
C TYR A 195 -15.84 11.17 14.10
N PHE A 196 -15.35 10.90 12.88
CA PHE A 196 -15.89 11.54 11.66
C PHE A 196 -17.35 11.16 11.43
N THR A 197 -17.70 9.90 11.63
CA THR A 197 -19.08 9.41 11.50
C THR A 197 -20.02 10.09 12.50
N GLU A 198 -19.59 10.17 13.76
CA GLU A 198 -20.38 10.82 14.83
C GLU A 198 -20.62 12.32 14.58
N HIS A 199 -19.65 12.98 13.92
CA HIS A 199 -19.74 14.42 13.63
C HIS A 199 -20.26 14.72 12.22
N GLY A 200 -20.66 13.69 11.45
CA GLY A 200 -21.17 13.86 10.08
C GLY A 200 -20.13 14.43 9.12
N ILE A 201 -18.85 14.13 9.33
CA ILE A 201 -17.73 14.61 8.50
C ILE A 201 -17.52 13.62 7.36
N HIS A 202 -17.66 14.08 6.13
CA HIS A 202 -17.47 13.32 4.90
C HIS A 202 -16.30 13.91 4.10
N PRO A 203 -15.12 13.29 4.09
CA PRO A 203 -13.98 13.85 3.37
C PRO A 203 -14.18 13.88 1.86
N ALA A 204 -13.92 15.03 1.23
CA ALA A 204 -13.86 15.18 -0.23
C ALA A 204 -12.66 14.42 -0.83
N ILE A 205 -11.60 14.28 -0.05
CA ILE A 205 -10.37 13.58 -0.41
C ILE A 205 -9.68 13.06 0.84
N VAL A 206 -9.18 11.83 0.74
CA VAL A 206 -8.30 11.20 1.76
C VAL A 206 -7.01 10.79 1.07
N VAL A 207 -5.87 11.17 1.63
CA VAL A 207 -4.53 10.78 1.12
C VAL A 207 -3.74 10.15 2.25
N ASP A 208 -3.34 8.91 2.02
CA ASP A 208 -2.54 8.10 2.94
C ASP A 208 -1.25 7.63 2.24
N GLU A 209 -0.43 6.88 2.93
CA GLU A 209 0.73 6.22 2.39
C GLU A 209 0.37 5.15 1.34
N GLY A 210 1.37 4.60 0.63
CA GLY A 210 1.22 3.47 -0.28
C GLY A 210 2.09 3.51 -1.51
N GLY A 211 1.56 3.96 -2.65
CA GLY A 211 2.35 4.11 -3.87
C GLY A 211 3.45 5.17 -3.72
N ALA A 212 4.40 5.19 -4.66
CA ALA A 212 5.53 6.13 -4.65
C ALA A 212 5.99 6.44 -6.08
N VAL A 213 7.00 7.30 -6.21
CA VAL A 213 7.72 7.45 -7.49
C VAL A 213 8.81 6.39 -7.56
N VAL A 214 8.71 5.52 -8.55
CA VAL A 214 9.57 4.34 -8.69
C VAL A 214 10.02 4.15 -10.13
N GLU A 215 11.18 3.53 -10.31
CA GLU A 215 11.75 3.24 -11.63
C GLU A 215 11.72 1.74 -11.93
N ASN A 216 11.72 1.41 -13.22
CA ASN A 216 11.84 0.04 -13.73
C ASN A 216 10.79 -0.95 -13.19
N VAL A 217 9.62 -0.46 -12.83
CA VAL A 217 8.53 -1.28 -12.24
C VAL A 217 7.52 -1.77 -13.28
N PHE A 218 7.59 -1.29 -14.52
CA PHE A 218 6.64 -1.67 -15.55
C PHE A 218 7.36 -2.08 -16.86
N PRO A 219 6.95 -3.18 -17.51
CA PRO A 219 7.63 -3.71 -18.68
C PRO A 219 7.76 -2.69 -19.82
N GLY A 220 9.00 -2.39 -20.20
CA GLY A 220 9.31 -1.50 -21.31
C GLY A 220 9.14 0.00 -21.02
N VAL A 221 8.90 0.41 -19.79
CA VAL A 221 8.89 1.80 -19.33
C VAL A 221 10.20 2.10 -18.60
N LYS A 222 10.88 3.17 -19.00
CA LYS A 222 12.16 3.59 -18.42
C LYS A 222 12.05 4.84 -17.56
N GLN A 223 11.00 5.64 -17.78
CA GLN A 223 10.76 6.85 -17.00
C GLN A 223 10.32 6.47 -15.58
N PRO A 224 10.62 7.31 -14.59
CA PRO A 224 10.01 7.21 -13.27
C PRO A 224 8.49 7.21 -13.36
N CYS A 225 7.83 6.42 -12.53
CA CYS A 225 6.38 6.29 -12.48
C CYS A 225 5.89 6.73 -11.10
N GLY A 226 5.07 7.77 -11.05
CA GLY A 226 4.33 8.18 -9.85
C GLY A 226 3.08 7.32 -9.73
N LEU A 227 3.14 6.28 -8.90
CA LEU A 227 2.08 5.31 -8.72
C LEU A 227 1.15 5.74 -7.60
N ILE A 228 -0.06 6.18 -7.92
CA ILE A 228 -1.08 6.58 -6.94
C ILE A 228 -2.06 5.43 -6.76
N GLY A 229 -2.08 4.83 -5.56
CA GLY A 229 -3.01 3.77 -5.22
C GLY A 229 -4.46 4.25 -5.21
N ILE A 230 -5.28 3.69 -6.09
CA ILE A 230 -6.72 3.97 -6.16
C ILE A 230 -7.56 2.87 -5.49
N ALA A 231 -6.94 1.79 -5.11
CA ALA A 231 -7.50 0.72 -4.29
C ALA A 231 -6.35 -0.04 -3.62
N GLU A 232 -6.67 -0.76 -2.57
CA GLU A 232 -5.78 -1.72 -1.92
C GLU A 232 -6.42 -3.09 -1.83
N LYS A 233 -5.58 -4.12 -1.72
CA LYS A 233 -6.03 -5.50 -1.58
C LYS A 233 -6.60 -5.74 -0.18
N GLY A 234 -7.60 -6.63 -0.10
CA GLY A 234 -8.04 -7.16 1.18
C GLY A 234 -7.08 -8.22 1.73
N MET A 235 -7.37 -8.69 2.92
CA MET A 235 -6.61 -9.74 3.60
C MET A 235 -7.54 -10.84 4.11
N LEU A 236 -7.05 -12.07 4.07
CA LEU A 236 -7.67 -13.24 4.70
C LEU A 236 -6.55 -14.15 5.23
N ASN A 237 -6.50 -14.35 6.53
CA ASN A 237 -5.71 -15.40 7.16
C ASN A 237 -6.60 -16.65 7.27
N ALA A 238 -6.43 -17.60 6.35
CA ALA A 238 -7.22 -18.83 6.31
C ALA A 238 -6.48 -19.96 7.05
N GLN A 239 -7.17 -20.59 8.02
CA GLN A 239 -6.69 -21.78 8.71
C GLN A 239 -7.28 -23.02 8.05
N TYR A 240 -6.45 -23.99 7.80
CA TYR A 240 -6.79 -25.35 7.36
C TYR A 240 -6.54 -26.28 8.53
N ARG A 241 -7.55 -27.04 8.95
CA ARG A 241 -7.51 -27.91 10.10
C ARG A 241 -7.93 -29.32 9.71
N THR A 242 -7.22 -30.32 10.20
CA THR A 242 -7.63 -31.73 10.07
C THR A 242 -7.38 -32.46 11.38
N VAL A 243 -8.23 -33.43 11.69
CA VAL A 243 -8.21 -34.20 12.92
C VAL A 243 -8.08 -35.70 12.65
N SER A 244 -7.49 -36.42 13.58
CA SER A 244 -7.35 -37.89 13.53
C SER A 244 -7.44 -38.47 14.94
N ALA A 245 -7.41 -39.81 15.02
CA ALA A 245 -7.29 -40.49 16.33
C ALA A 245 -5.87 -40.38 16.92
N GLY A 246 -4.90 -39.84 16.17
CA GLY A 246 -3.48 -39.92 16.58
C GLY A 246 -2.93 -41.33 16.55
N GLY A 247 -1.73 -41.51 17.09
CA GLY A 247 -1.15 -42.83 17.23
C GLY A 247 0.36 -42.90 17.14
N HIS A 248 0.91 -44.10 17.16
CA HIS A 248 2.33 -44.36 17.06
C HIS A 248 2.77 -44.34 15.59
N ALA A 249 3.86 -43.60 15.30
CA ALA A 249 4.30 -43.38 13.90
C ALA A 249 4.83 -44.67 13.22
N SER A 250 5.10 -45.77 13.96
CA SER A 250 5.57 -47.01 13.34
C SER A 250 4.49 -47.81 12.61
N ALA A 251 3.20 -47.53 12.88
CA ALA A 251 2.06 -48.20 12.23
C ALA A 251 1.03 -47.17 11.75
N PRO A 252 1.37 -46.30 10.80
CA PRO A 252 0.49 -45.23 10.35
C PRO A 252 -0.66 -45.78 9.52
N LYS A 253 -1.86 -45.25 9.74
CA LYS A 253 -2.93 -45.38 8.78
C LYS A 253 -2.67 -44.52 7.53
N PRO A 254 -3.23 -44.85 6.36
CA PRO A 254 -3.18 -43.94 5.21
C PRO A 254 -3.75 -42.57 5.57
N HIS A 255 -3.19 -41.52 4.93
CA HIS A 255 -3.68 -40.14 5.08
C HIS A 255 -3.52 -39.58 6.50
N THR A 256 -2.26 -39.54 6.99
CA THR A 256 -1.94 -38.87 8.27
C THR A 256 -2.24 -37.35 8.18
N PRO A 257 -2.60 -36.67 9.28
CA PRO A 257 -3.02 -35.27 9.24
C PRO A 257 -2.07 -34.33 8.51
N VAL A 258 -0.76 -34.43 8.77
CA VAL A 258 0.25 -33.60 8.09
C VAL A 258 0.28 -33.90 6.57
N GLY A 259 0.14 -35.17 6.18
CA GLY A 259 0.07 -35.58 4.78
C GLY A 259 -1.17 -35.05 4.06
N VAL A 260 -2.32 -35.00 4.75
CA VAL A 260 -3.57 -34.41 4.23
C VAL A 260 -3.39 -32.91 4.00
N LEU A 261 -2.83 -32.17 4.96
CA LEU A 261 -2.56 -30.74 4.80
C LEU A 261 -1.53 -30.44 3.71
N ALA A 262 -0.47 -31.26 3.59
CA ALA A 262 0.51 -31.11 2.50
C ALA A 262 -0.14 -31.30 1.12
N ALA A 263 -1.09 -32.24 0.97
CA ALA A 263 -1.84 -32.41 -0.26
C ALA A 263 -2.78 -31.23 -0.52
N ALA A 264 -3.42 -30.68 0.49
CA ALA A 264 -4.25 -29.48 0.40
C ALA A 264 -3.42 -28.26 -0.05
N CYS A 265 -2.26 -28.03 0.59
CA CYS A 265 -1.31 -26.99 0.21
C CYS A 265 -0.93 -27.09 -1.28
N LYS A 266 -0.49 -28.27 -1.71
CA LYS A 266 -0.11 -28.52 -3.11
C LYS A 266 -1.24 -28.24 -4.09
N ARG A 267 -2.48 -28.62 -3.77
CA ARG A 267 -3.64 -28.35 -4.63
C ARG A 267 -3.90 -26.86 -4.77
N VAL A 268 -3.80 -26.08 -3.70
CA VAL A 268 -4.00 -24.63 -3.73
C VAL A 268 -2.90 -23.95 -4.54
N GLU A 269 -1.63 -24.33 -4.35
CA GLU A 269 -0.50 -23.78 -5.12
C GLU A 269 -0.58 -24.10 -6.61
N ASP A 270 -1.01 -25.31 -6.98
CA ASP A 270 -1.16 -25.71 -8.38
C ASP A 270 -2.34 -25.03 -9.08
N HIS A 271 -3.29 -24.49 -8.31
CA HIS A 271 -4.50 -23.85 -8.83
C HIS A 271 -4.59 -22.40 -8.29
N PRO A 272 -3.76 -21.49 -8.80
CA PRO A 272 -3.83 -20.08 -8.39
C PRO A 272 -5.17 -19.46 -8.80
N PHE A 273 -5.62 -18.46 -8.03
CA PHE A 273 -6.80 -17.68 -8.36
C PHE A 273 -6.75 -17.13 -9.79
N LYS A 274 -7.92 -16.91 -10.37
CA LYS A 274 -8.05 -16.31 -11.71
C LYS A 274 -7.46 -14.91 -11.74
N ALA A 275 -6.87 -14.53 -12.87
CA ALA A 275 -6.44 -13.15 -13.09
C ALA A 275 -7.64 -12.25 -13.42
N HIS A 276 -7.67 -11.07 -12.81
CA HIS A 276 -8.59 -9.98 -13.08
C HIS A 276 -7.79 -8.81 -13.65
N ILE A 277 -7.87 -8.63 -14.97
CA ILE A 277 -7.23 -7.53 -15.68
C ILE A 277 -8.29 -6.47 -15.96
N ASP A 278 -8.85 -5.95 -14.91
CA ASP A 278 -9.88 -4.92 -14.85
C ASP A 278 -9.57 -3.93 -13.72
N GLY A 279 -10.47 -3.01 -13.43
CA GLY A 279 -10.33 -2.04 -12.35
C GLY A 279 -8.97 -1.32 -12.34
N PRO A 280 -8.29 -1.26 -11.18
CA PRO A 280 -7.01 -0.55 -11.03
C PRO A 280 -5.90 -1.11 -11.93
N ALA A 281 -5.80 -2.44 -12.08
CA ALA A 281 -4.79 -3.06 -12.94
C ALA A 281 -4.96 -2.67 -14.41
N ALA A 282 -6.20 -2.64 -14.92
CA ALA A 282 -6.47 -2.20 -16.28
C ALA A 282 -6.12 -0.72 -16.50
N GLN A 283 -6.41 0.15 -15.53
CA GLN A 283 -6.07 1.57 -15.59
C GLN A 283 -4.55 1.79 -15.60
N MET A 284 -3.81 1.06 -14.75
CA MET A 284 -2.35 1.07 -14.74
C MET A 284 -1.78 0.60 -16.08
N PHE A 285 -2.28 -0.52 -16.62
CA PHE A 285 -1.82 -1.06 -17.90
C PHE A 285 -2.17 -0.14 -19.09
N ASP A 286 -3.34 0.51 -19.07
CA ASP A 286 -3.69 1.52 -20.07
C ASP A 286 -2.79 2.74 -19.98
N THR A 287 -2.44 3.21 -18.77
CA THR A 287 -1.59 4.38 -18.60
C THR A 287 -0.13 4.05 -18.96
N LEU A 288 0.51 3.13 -18.24
CA LEU A 288 1.94 2.85 -18.39
C LEU A 288 2.26 2.11 -19.69
N GLY A 289 1.38 1.23 -20.15
CA GLY A 289 1.54 0.50 -21.40
C GLY A 289 1.71 1.39 -22.61
N ARG A 290 1.13 2.60 -22.59
CA ARG A 290 1.26 3.60 -23.69
C ARG A 290 2.68 4.17 -23.79
N TYR A 291 3.45 4.15 -22.71
CA TYR A 291 4.85 4.58 -22.63
C TYR A 291 5.85 3.45 -22.84
N SER A 292 5.35 2.20 -22.90
CA SER A 292 6.20 1.01 -23.10
C SER A 292 6.89 1.00 -24.46
N THR A 293 7.99 0.25 -24.55
CA THR A 293 8.66 -0.03 -25.84
C THR A 293 7.70 -0.71 -26.83
N PRO A 294 7.96 -0.63 -28.17
CA PRO A 294 7.00 -1.09 -29.18
C PRO A 294 6.48 -2.50 -28.99
N LEU A 295 7.33 -3.45 -28.58
CA LEU A 295 6.94 -4.84 -28.37
C LEU A 295 5.88 -4.98 -27.25
N TYR A 296 6.14 -4.37 -26.10
CA TYR A 296 5.20 -4.39 -24.98
C TYR A 296 3.94 -3.59 -25.27
N ARG A 297 4.06 -2.50 -26.05
CA ARG A 297 2.91 -1.70 -26.49
C ARG A 297 1.93 -2.51 -27.32
N VAL A 298 2.39 -3.44 -28.18
CA VAL A 298 1.51 -4.36 -28.92
C VAL A 298 0.68 -5.18 -27.95
N ILE A 299 1.29 -5.72 -26.87
CA ILE A 299 0.59 -6.53 -25.87
C ILE A 299 -0.44 -5.67 -25.12
N PHE A 300 -0.03 -4.53 -24.56
CA PHE A 300 -0.91 -3.68 -23.75
C PHE A 300 -2.04 -3.03 -24.54
N ALA A 301 -1.80 -2.67 -25.82
CA ALA A 301 -2.84 -2.17 -26.72
C ALA A 301 -3.91 -3.23 -27.06
N ASN A 302 -3.57 -4.50 -26.92
CA ASN A 302 -4.39 -5.62 -27.37
C ASN A 302 -4.59 -6.66 -26.25
N MET A 303 -4.82 -6.21 -25.02
CA MET A 303 -5.05 -7.09 -23.86
C MET A 303 -6.21 -8.07 -24.09
N TRP A 304 -7.21 -7.71 -24.92
CA TRP A 304 -8.34 -8.57 -25.29
C TRP A 304 -7.92 -9.91 -25.91
N CYS A 305 -6.77 -9.96 -26.60
CA CYS A 305 -6.23 -11.21 -27.18
C CYS A 305 -4.88 -11.64 -26.59
N PHE A 306 -4.15 -10.74 -25.93
CA PHE A 306 -2.83 -11.05 -25.34
C PHE A 306 -2.81 -11.04 -23.80
N GLY A 307 -3.94 -10.81 -23.13
CA GLY A 307 -4.03 -10.82 -21.67
C GLY A 307 -3.56 -12.13 -21.03
N TRP A 308 -3.75 -13.26 -21.75
CA TRP A 308 -3.25 -14.56 -21.31
C TRP A 308 -1.71 -14.62 -21.16
N ILE A 309 -0.97 -13.78 -21.90
CA ILE A 309 0.49 -13.66 -21.77
C ILE A 309 0.84 -13.12 -20.38
N ILE A 310 0.15 -12.04 -19.98
CA ILE A 310 0.35 -11.42 -18.65
C ILE A 310 -0.03 -12.41 -17.54
N ASP A 311 -1.16 -13.10 -17.69
CA ASP A 311 -1.59 -14.15 -16.75
C ASP A 311 -0.55 -15.26 -16.62
N THR A 312 -0.05 -15.78 -17.75
CA THR A 312 0.92 -16.88 -17.77
C THR A 312 2.27 -16.46 -17.19
N LEU A 313 2.77 -15.27 -17.58
CA LEU A 313 4.02 -14.74 -17.05
C LEU A 313 3.90 -14.47 -15.55
N GLY A 314 2.80 -13.87 -15.10
CA GLY A 314 2.54 -13.62 -13.68
C GLY A 314 2.54 -14.91 -12.86
N LYS A 315 1.83 -15.96 -13.31
CA LYS A 315 1.83 -17.27 -12.66
C LYS A 315 3.23 -17.90 -12.57
N LYS A 316 4.03 -17.74 -13.63
CA LYS A 316 5.36 -18.35 -13.70
C LYS A 316 6.41 -17.59 -12.88
N SER A 317 6.40 -16.27 -12.89
CA SER A 317 7.39 -15.42 -12.21
C SER A 317 7.01 -15.11 -10.76
N GLY A 318 5.72 -15.15 -10.41
CA GLY A 318 5.24 -14.65 -9.13
C GLY A 318 5.44 -13.15 -8.98
N GLY A 319 5.66 -12.69 -7.75
CA GLY A 319 6.01 -11.31 -7.43
C GLY A 319 4.89 -10.29 -7.65
N GLU A 320 5.28 -9.01 -7.71
CA GLU A 320 4.35 -7.87 -7.72
C GLU A 320 3.40 -7.87 -8.92
N MET A 321 3.90 -8.17 -10.13
CA MET A 321 3.06 -8.24 -11.33
C MET A 321 1.95 -9.30 -11.21
N ASN A 322 2.26 -10.44 -10.58
CA ASN A 322 1.26 -11.46 -10.29
C ASN A 322 0.24 -10.98 -9.25
N ALA A 323 0.71 -10.29 -8.21
CA ALA A 323 -0.13 -9.75 -7.15
C ALA A 323 -1.09 -8.64 -7.65
N LEU A 324 -0.68 -7.84 -8.64
CA LEU A 324 -1.52 -6.81 -9.25
C LEU A 324 -2.77 -7.36 -9.93
N VAL A 325 -2.70 -8.56 -10.49
CA VAL A 325 -3.78 -9.10 -11.33
C VAL A 325 -4.61 -10.20 -10.68
N ARG A 326 -4.27 -10.67 -9.47
CA ARG A 326 -5.05 -11.73 -8.81
C ARG A 326 -4.96 -11.73 -7.31
N THR A 327 -5.85 -12.44 -6.68
CA THR A 327 -5.73 -12.88 -5.29
C THR A 327 -4.53 -13.82 -5.17
N THR A 328 -3.63 -13.55 -4.22
CA THR A 328 -2.42 -14.34 -3.97
C THR A 328 -2.51 -15.08 -2.64
N VAL A 329 -1.93 -16.27 -2.58
CA VAL A 329 -1.91 -17.14 -1.40
C VAL A 329 -0.46 -17.43 -1.04
N ALA A 330 -0.12 -17.26 0.23
CA ALA A 330 1.18 -17.64 0.79
C ALA A 330 0.93 -18.50 2.04
N PHE A 331 1.39 -19.75 2.02
CA PHE A 331 1.36 -20.58 3.22
C PHE A 331 2.48 -20.17 4.17
N THR A 332 2.13 -19.78 5.38
CA THR A 332 3.07 -19.16 6.33
C THR A 332 3.32 -20.00 7.58
N GLN A 333 2.37 -20.86 7.94
CA GLN A 333 2.48 -21.68 9.14
C GLN A 333 1.97 -23.11 8.86
N MET A 334 2.62 -24.11 9.47
CA MET A 334 2.16 -25.50 9.46
C MET A 334 2.57 -26.16 10.78
N GLU A 335 1.59 -26.75 11.45
CA GLU A 335 1.76 -27.40 12.74
C GLU A 335 1.27 -28.85 12.70
N GLY A 336 2.00 -29.72 13.38
CA GLY A 336 1.66 -31.11 13.57
C GLY A 336 2.07 -31.62 14.95
N SER A 337 2.64 -32.83 15.04
CA SER A 337 3.17 -33.31 16.30
C SER A 337 4.49 -32.66 16.68
N SER A 338 4.68 -32.32 17.95
CA SER A 338 5.95 -31.91 18.53
C SER A 338 6.93 -33.10 18.69
N ALA A 339 6.43 -34.34 18.70
CA ALA A 339 7.21 -35.57 18.84
C ALA A 339 7.32 -36.34 17.52
N ARG A 340 8.53 -36.75 17.15
CA ARG A 340 8.84 -37.38 15.83
C ARG A 340 8.19 -38.76 15.65
N ASN A 341 7.86 -39.45 16.71
CA ASN A 341 7.30 -40.80 16.72
C ASN A 341 5.78 -40.83 17.01
N VAL A 342 5.10 -39.67 16.98
CA VAL A 342 3.67 -39.53 17.27
C VAL A 342 2.96 -38.98 16.04
N ILE A 343 1.89 -39.64 15.60
CA ILE A 343 0.93 -39.09 14.65
C ILE A 343 0.05 -38.12 15.43
N PRO A 344 -0.03 -36.81 15.01
CA PRO A 344 -0.80 -35.85 15.77
C PRO A 344 -2.30 -36.12 15.68
N PRO A 345 -3.05 -35.90 16.77
CA PRO A 345 -4.52 -35.96 16.73
C PRO A 345 -5.12 -34.80 15.95
N GLU A 346 -4.36 -33.72 15.77
CA GLU A 346 -4.73 -32.53 15.03
C GLU A 346 -3.51 -31.99 14.30
N ALA A 347 -3.71 -31.47 13.08
CA ALA A 347 -2.74 -30.67 12.37
C ALA A 347 -3.41 -29.40 11.83
N LYS A 348 -2.65 -28.31 11.79
CA LYS A 348 -3.09 -27.00 11.31
C LYS A 348 -2.12 -26.42 10.30
N MET A 349 -2.64 -25.64 9.40
CA MET A 349 -1.87 -24.87 8.43
C MET A 349 -2.56 -23.52 8.26
N VAL A 350 -1.79 -22.45 8.08
CA VAL A 350 -2.31 -21.09 7.84
C VAL A 350 -1.74 -20.55 6.54
N SER A 351 -2.61 -19.93 5.75
CA SER A 351 -2.21 -19.12 4.60
C SER A 351 -2.60 -17.66 4.79
N ASN A 352 -1.69 -16.74 4.49
CA ASN A 352 -1.97 -15.31 4.30
C ASN A 352 -2.38 -15.09 2.84
N ILE A 353 -3.55 -14.53 2.66
CA ILE A 353 -4.17 -14.31 1.35
C ILE A 353 -4.37 -12.81 1.16
N ARG A 354 -3.93 -12.29 0.03
CA ARG A 354 -4.15 -10.90 -0.35
C ARG A 354 -5.19 -10.86 -1.46
N LEU A 355 -6.40 -10.39 -1.10
CA LEU A 355 -7.57 -10.41 -1.98
C LEU A 355 -7.51 -9.31 -3.03
N ASN A 356 -7.69 -9.68 -4.29
CA ASN A 356 -7.89 -8.70 -5.37
C ASN A 356 -9.25 -8.01 -5.21
N PRO A 357 -9.43 -6.74 -5.57
CA PRO A 357 -10.72 -6.05 -5.50
C PRO A 357 -11.91 -6.72 -6.22
N ALA A 358 -11.63 -7.65 -7.12
CA ALA A 358 -12.67 -8.47 -7.79
C ALA A 358 -13.12 -9.69 -6.97
N ASP A 359 -12.43 -10.02 -5.89
CA ASP A 359 -12.75 -11.12 -4.98
C ASP A 359 -13.24 -10.58 -3.63
N SER A 360 -13.95 -11.42 -2.88
CA SER A 360 -14.34 -11.15 -1.50
C SER A 360 -13.81 -12.24 -0.57
N VAL A 361 -13.81 -12.01 0.73
CA VAL A 361 -13.49 -13.02 1.74
C VAL A 361 -14.32 -14.29 1.52
N ALA A 362 -15.62 -14.13 1.30
CA ALA A 362 -16.54 -15.25 1.08
C ALA A 362 -16.22 -16.02 -0.22
N SER A 363 -15.94 -15.31 -1.33
CA SER A 363 -15.60 -15.97 -2.59
C SER A 363 -14.24 -16.69 -2.52
N ALA A 364 -13.30 -16.14 -1.77
CA ALA A 364 -11.98 -16.74 -1.57
C ALA A 364 -12.08 -18.03 -0.74
N LEU A 365 -12.82 -18.04 0.36
CA LEU A 365 -13.05 -19.24 1.16
C LEU A 365 -13.72 -20.34 0.32
N ALA A 366 -14.77 -20.01 -0.42
CA ALA A 366 -15.45 -20.97 -1.31
C ALA A 366 -14.51 -21.51 -2.39
N TYR A 367 -13.60 -20.68 -2.92
CA TYR A 367 -12.58 -21.13 -3.87
C TYR A 367 -11.59 -22.11 -3.24
N LEU A 368 -11.14 -21.84 -2.03
CA LEU A 368 -10.22 -22.70 -1.30
C LEU A 368 -10.85 -24.04 -0.97
N GLU A 369 -12.09 -24.07 -0.46
CA GLU A 369 -12.84 -25.28 -0.16
C GLU A 369 -13.00 -26.15 -1.42
N LYS A 370 -13.42 -25.53 -2.53
CA LYS A 370 -13.56 -26.21 -3.82
C LYS A 370 -12.22 -26.76 -4.34
N THR A 371 -11.13 -26.02 -4.14
CA THR A 371 -9.80 -26.41 -4.65
C THR A 371 -9.18 -27.51 -3.81
N VAL A 372 -9.30 -27.42 -2.50
CA VAL A 372 -8.84 -28.47 -1.57
C VAL A 372 -9.64 -29.75 -1.76
N ASN A 373 -10.95 -29.64 -1.95
CA ASN A 373 -11.88 -30.75 -2.25
C ASN A 373 -11.60 -32.01 -1.41
N ASP A 374 -11.46 -31.82 -0.10
CA ASP A 374 -11.21 -32.90 0.85
C ASP A 374 -12.03 -32.65 2.13
N PRO A 375 -13.05 -33.47 2.41
CA PRO A 375 -13.94 -33.28 3.55
C PRO A 375 -13.25 -33.46 4.92
N ALA A 376 -12.02 -33.99 4.94
CA ALA A 376 -11.23 -34.10 6.16
C ALA A 376 -10.53 -32.78 6.52
N VAL A 377 -10.57 -31.76 5.64
CA VAL A 377 -9.95 -30.45 5.85
C VAL A 377 -11.04 -29.41 6.08
N GLU A 378 -11.11 -28.89 7.28
CA GLU A 378 -11.92 -27.74 7.65
C GLU A 378 -11.16 -26.44 7.32
N ILE A 379 -11.78 -25.48 6.62
CA ILE A 379 -11.16 -24.18 6.29
C ILE A 379 -11.97 -23.08 6.97
N THR A 380 -11.29 -22.25 7.77
CA THR A 380 -11.91 -21.15 8.51
C THR A 380 -11.10 -19.86 8.36
N SER A 381 -11.76 -18.71 8.51
CA SER A 381 -11.08 -17.43 8.64
C SER A 381 -10.64 -17.19 10.07
N LEU A 382 -9.36 -16.84 10.28
CA LEU A 382 -8.84 -16.38 11.57
C LEU A 382 -9.03 -14.86 11.69
N GLU A 383 -8.68 -14.15 10.63
CA GLU A 383 -8.75 -12.71 10.53
C GLU A 383 -8.95 -12.33 9.07
N SER A 384 -9.77 -11.34 8.79
CA SER A 384 -10.00 -10.91 7.41
C SER A 384 -10.59 -9.51 7.34
N PHE A 385 -10.32 -8.85 6.22
CA PHE A 385 -11.04 -7.64 5.78
C PHE A 385 -11.15 -7.62 4.25
N GLU A 386 -12.23 -7.02 3.77
CA GLU A 386 -12.50 -6.93 2.35
C GLU A 386 -11.56 -5.94 1.65
N PRO A 387 -11.28 -6.11 0.35
CA PRO A 387 -10.57 -5.10 -0.44
C PRO A 387 -11.25 -3.73 -0.34
N SER A 388 -10.49 -2.66 -0.48
CA SER A 388 -11.07 -1.32 -0.51
C SER A 388 -11.89 -1.12 -1.78
N PRO A 389 -12.90 -0.22 -1.76
CA PRO A 389 -13.51 0.29 -2.98
C PRO A 389 -12.44 0.91 -3.90
N VAL A 390 -12.74 0.95 -5.20
CA VAL A 390 -11.87 1.62 -6.18
C VAL A 390 -12.24 3.08 -6.25
N SER A 391 -11.30 3.97 -5.91
CA SER A 391 -11.49 5.41 -6.00
C SER A 391 -11.50 5.89 -7.45
N GLU A 392 -12.29 6.92 -7.72
CA GLU A 392 -12.42 7.51 -9.05
C GLU A 392 -11.13 8.19 -9.51
N THR A 393 -10.88 8.15 -10.82
CA THR A 393 -9.81 8.92 -11.49
C THR A 393 -10.43 9.89 -12.49
N GLY A 394 -9.75 11.02 -12.76
CA GLY A 394 -10.29 12.06 -13.64
C GLY A 394 -11.34 12.97 -12.99
N CYS A 395 -11.45 12.95 -11.65
CA CYS A 395 -12.20 13.89 -10.83
C CYS A 395 -11.25 14.92 -10.18
N ASP A 396 -11.82 15.99 -9.60
CA ASP A 396 -11.04 17.06 -8.96
C ASP A 396 -10.08 16.55 -7.89
N ALA A 397 -10.54 15.61 -7.06
CA ALA A 397 -9.70 15.00 -6.01
C ALA A 397 -8.50 14.24 -6.59
N TRP A 398 -8.69 13.50 -7.69
CA TRP A 398 -7.58 12.84 -8.40
C TRP A 398 -6.60 13.86 -8.99
N GLU A 399 -7.12 14.89 -9.66
CA GLU A 399 -6.28 15.90 -10.33
C GLU A 399 -5.39 16.66 -9.32
N LYS A 400 -5.87 16.93 -8.10
CA LYS A 400 -5.08 17.53 -7.03
C LYS A 400 -3.87 16.68 -6.68
N VAL A 401 -4.05 15.37 -6.44
CA VAL A 401 -2.94 14.46 -6.10
C VAL A 401 -2.02 14.28 -7.30
N ALA A 402 -2.58 14.02 -8.47
CA ALA A 402 -1.80 13.80 -9.70
C ALA A 402 -0.97 15.02 -10.09
N SER A 403 -1.54 16.22 -9.98
CA SER A 403 -0.83 17.48 -10.20
C SER A 403 0.29 17.70 -9.17
N ALA A 404 0.03 17.44 -7.89
CA ALA A 404 1.06 17.54 -6.86
C ALA A 404 2.24 16.60 -7.13
N VAL A 405 1.96 15.33 -7.53
CA VAL A 405 3.00 14.36 -7.94
C VAL A 405 3.79 14.87 -9.14
N ALA A 406 3.12 15.25 -10.23
CA ALA A 406 3.79 15.68 -11.46
C ALA A 406 4.66 16.92 -11.27
N ASN A 407 4.22 17.85 -10.40
CA ASN A 407 4.95 19.09 -10.12
C ASN A 407 6.11 18.89 -9.14
N THR A 408 6.05 17.89 -8.27
CA THR A 408 7.15 17.55 -7.34
C THR A 408 8.22 16.71 -8.03
N TRP A 409 7.81 15.82 -8.95
CA TRP A 409 8.72 14.96 -9.74
C TRP A 409 8.50 15.18 -11.24
N PRO A 410 8.98 16.31 -11.80
CA PRO A 410 8.81 16.61 -13.22
C PRO A 410 9.38 15.49 -14.12
N GLY A 411 8.57 15.05 -15.08
CA GLY A 411 8.95 14.00 -16.02
C GLY A 411 8.58 12.57 -15.58
N CYS A 412 8.05 12.37 -14.37
CA CYS A 412 7.45 11.08 -14.00
C CYS A 412 6.12 10.87 -14.75
N ILE A 413 5.76 9.61 -14.97
CA ILE A 413 4.45 9.22 -15.50
C ILE A 413 3.53 8.97 -14.32
N VAL A 414 2.53 9.84 -14.12
CA VAL A 414 1.51 9.64 -13.10
C VAL A 414 0.53 8.57 -13.54
N SER A 415 0.33 7.56 -12.72
CA SER A 415 -0.52 6.40 -13.04
C SER A 415 -1.34 5.96 -11.85
N PRO A 416 -2.62 5.58 -12.07
CA PRO A 416 -3.35 4.78 -11.10
C PRO A 416 -2.62 3.47 -10.82
N TYR A 417 -2.78 2.93 -9.61
CA TYR A 417 -2.11 1.74 -9.14
C TYR A 417 -3.02 0.94 -8.20
N LEU A 418 -2.88 -0.39 -8.18
CA LEU A 418 -3.44 -1.24 -7.15
C LEU A 418 -2.38 -1.44 -6.06
N MET A 419 -2.57 -0.90 -4.89
CA MET A 419 -1.70 -1.17 -3.75
C MET A 419 -1.85 -2.62 -3.32
N VAL A 420 -0.74 -3.34 -3.25
CA VAL A 420 -0.73 -4.77 -2.90
C VAL A 420 -0.62 -5.00 -1.40
N GLN A 421 -0.13 -4.01 -0.67
CA GLN A 421 -0.15 -3.90 0.79
C GLN A 421 -1.51 -3.33 1.24
N CYS A 422 -1.63 -3.07 2.54
CA CYS A 422 -2.77 -2.42 3.15
C CYS A 422 -2.30 -1.16 3.88
N SER A 423 -3.21 -0.24 4.14
CA SER A 423 -2.98 0.96 4.95
C SER A 423 -4.21 1.26 5.81
N ASP A 424 -4.09 2.19 6.73
CA ASP A 424 -5.20 2.65 7.57
C ASP A 424 -6.33 3.33 6.78
N SER A 425 -6.04 3.80 5.56
CA SER A 425 -7.05 4.43 4.70
C SER A 425 -8.21 3.51 4.31
N ARG A 426 -8.06 2.18 4.45
CA ARG A 426 -9.14 1.20 4.21
C ARG A 426 -10.39 1.47 5.05
N HIS A 427 -10.22 2.08 6.23
CA HIS A 427 -11.30 2.38 7.16
C HIS A 427 -12.19 3.54 6.68
N TYR A 428 -11.72 4.38 5.75
CA TYR A 428 -12.49 5.51 5.18
C TYR A 428 -13.45 5.11 4.05
N ARG A 429 -13.57 3.82 3.74
CA ARG A 429 -14.34 3.27 2.62
C ARG A 429 -15.81 3.72 2.55
N ASP A 430 -16.43 3.97 3.70
CA ASP A 430 -17.83 4.36 3.81
C ASP A 430 -18.01 5.89 4.01
N LEU A 431 -16.90 6.62 4.16
CA LEU A 431 -16.89 8.08 4.35
C LEU A 431 -16.50 8.85 3.09
N SER A 432 -15.70 8.27 2.20
CA SER A 432 -15.22 8.94 0.99
C SER A 432 -15.05 7.97 -0.19
N ASN A 433 -15.43 8.43 -1.38
CA ASN A 433 -15.15 7.73 -2.65
C ASN A 433 -13.77 8.09 -3.23
N HIS A 434 -13.04 9.00 -2.60
CA HIS A 434 -11.77 9.54 -3.10
C HIS A 434 -10.66 9.30 -2.07
N VAL A 435 -10.26 8.04 -1.95
CA VAL A 435 -9.18 7.59 -1.05
C VAL A 435 -7.98 7.19 -1.88
N TYR A 436 -6.91 7.98 -1.81
CA TYR A 436 -5.68 7.78 -2.57
C TYR A 436 -4.53 7.43 -1.65
N ARG A 437 -3.61 6.60 -2.16
CA ARG A 437 -2.46 6.08 -1.40
C ARG A 437 -1.19 6.45 -2.14
N PHE A 438 -0.43 7.35 -1.54
CA PHE A 438 0.80 7.84 -2.15
C PHE A 438 1.79 8.29 -1.07
N SER A 439 2.81 7.49 -0.84
CA SER A 439 3.99 7.90 -0.06
C SER A 439 4.81 8.87 -0.90
N ALA A 440 4.91 10.11 -0.44
CA ALA A 440 5.53 11.21 -1.20
C ALA A 440 7.06 11.06 -1.29
N MET A 441 7.52 9.99 -1.92
CA MET A 441 8.93 9.62 -2.03
C MET A 441 9.28 9.13 -3.43
N ASP A 442 10.50 9.39 -3.85
CA ASP A 442 11.14 8.71 -4.98
C ASP A 442 12.10 7.65 -4.43
N LEU A 443 11.84 6.38 -4.76
CA LEU A 443 12.54 5.24 -4.18
C LEU A 443 13.22 4.38 -5.23
N THR A 444 14.49 4.08 -5.00
CA THR A 444 15.19 3.01 -5.70
C THR A 444 14.71 1.63 -5.24
N ALA A 445 15.01 0.58 -6.02
CA ALA A 445 14.70 -0.79 -5.61
C ALA A 445 15.44 -1.19 -4.31
N GLU A 446 16.65 -0.67 -4.10
CA GLU A 446 17.43 -0.91 -2.90
C GLU A 446 16.78 -0.27 -1.67
N GLU A 447 16.44 1.04 -1.73
CA GLU A 447 15.76 1.74 -0.63
C GLU A 447 14.44 1.04 -0.28
N ARG A 448 13.63 0.72 -1.28
CA ARG A 448 12.36 0.00 -1.10
C ARG A 448 12.52 -1.35 -0.39
N SER A 449 13.63 -2.05 -0.62
CA SER A 449 13.90 -3.34 0.04
C SER A 449 14.27 -3.21 1.53
N THR A 450 14.53 -2.00 2.02
CA THR A 450 14.84 -1.75 3.44
C THR A 450 13.60 -1.49 4.29
N ILE A 451 12.44 -1.25 3.68
CA ILE A 451 11.16 -1.15 4.38
C ILE A 451 10.91 -2.46 5.12
N HIS A 452 10.62 -2.41 6.43
CA HIS A 452 10.56 -3.54 7.36
C HIS A 452 11.85 -4.37 7.46
N GLY A 453 12.87 -4.03 6.66
CA GLY A 453 14.19 -4.65 6.68
C GLY A 453 15.17 -4.00 7.66
N ASN A 454 16.46 -4.37 7.53
CA ASN A 454 17.54 -3.70 8.26
C ASN A 454 18.08 -2.53 7.43
N ASN A 455 18.73 -1.58 8.10
CA ASN A 455 19.40 -0.45 7.46
C ASN A 455 18.44 0.47 6.67
N GLU A 456 17.21 0.62 7.15
CA GLU A 456 16.26 1.57 6.61
C GLU A 456 16.84 2.97 6.65
N ARG A 457 16.72 3.68 5.54
CA ARG A 457 17.33 4.99 5.36
C ARG A 457 16.68 5.78 4.24
N ILE A 458 16.76 7.09 4.30
CA ILE A 458 16.17 7.99 3.31
C ILE A 458 17.18 9.07 2.90
N ARG A 459 17.19 9.43 1.63
CA ARG A 459 17.95 10.58 1.13
C ARG A 459 17.34 11.89 1.64
N LEU A 460 18.17 12.85 2.02
CA LEU A 460 17.69 14.15 2.51
C LEU A 460 16.87 14.89 1.45
N GLU A 461 17.21 14.72 0.17
CA GLU A 461 16.44 15.29 -0.93
C GLU A 461 15.01 14.72 -1.00
N THR A 462 14.86 13.42 -0.75
CA THR A 462 13.53 12.77 -0.72
C THR A 462 12.68 13.31 0.44
N VAL A 463 13.27 13.57 1.61
CA VAL A 463 12.57 14.25 2.72
C VAL A 463 12.05 15.62 2.29
N ALA A 464 12.89 16.41 1.62
CA ALA A 464 12.48 17.73 1.12
C ALA A 464 11.34 17.62 0.08
N LYS A 465 11.40 16.64 -0.82
CA LYS A 465 10.33 16.40 -1.80
C LYS A 465 9.02 15.96 -1.15
N ALA A 466 9.07 15.20 -0.07
CA ALA A 466 7.86 14.85 0.67
C ALA A 466 7.15 16.11 1.20
N VAL A 467 7.88 17.03 1.78
CA VAL A 467 7.33 18.33 2.24
C VAL A 467 6.80 19.14 1.05
N GLU A 468 7.54 19.23 -0.04
CA GLU A 468 7.13 19.95 -1.26
C GLU A 468 5.82 19.41 -1.84
N PHE A 469 5.66 18.08 -1.91
CA PHE A 469 4.43 17.43 -2.36
C PHE A 469 3.22 17.86 -1.51
N TYR A 470 3.34 17.80 -0.18
CA TYR A 470 2.24 18.18 0.70
C TYR A 470 1.95 19.69 0.68
N ILE A 471 2.95 20.55 0.48
CA ILE A 471 2.71 21.99 0.24
C ILE A 471 1.86 22.18 -1.03
N ARG A 472 2.23 21.51 -2.14
CA ARG A 472 1.49 21.60 -3.41
C ARG A 472 0.08 21.04 -3.30
N LEU A 473 -0.11 19.94 -2.58
CA LEU A 473 -1.41 19.31 -2.39
C LEU A 473 -2.32 20.18 -1.53
N MET A 474 -1.85 20.63 -0.36
CA MET A 474 -2.64 21.44 0.57
C MET A 474 -3.06 22.81 -0.01
N ARG A 475 -2.23 23.39 -0.89
CA ARG A 475 -2.60 24.63 -1.60
C ARG A 475 -3.79 24.48 -2.54
N GLN A 476 -4.17 23.28 -2.91
CA GLN A 476 -5.29 22.96 -3.77
C GLN A 476 -6.55 22.54 -2.97
N CYS A 477 -6.44 22.38 -1.67
CA CYS A 477 -7.52 22.09 -0.73
C CYS A 477 -8.03 23.38 -0.07
#